data_096f0099074921e6f23641d663b60a6a
#
_entry.id   096f0099074921e6f23641d663b60a6a
#
_cell.length_a   1.000
_cell.length_b   1.000
_cell.length_c   1.000
_cell.angle_alpha   90.00
_cell.angle_beta   90.00
_cell.angle_gamma   90.00
#
_symmetry.space_group_name_H-M   'P 1'
#
loop_
_entity.id
_entity.type
_entity.pdbx_description
1 polymer ?
#
loop_
_entity_poly.entity_id
_entity_poly.type
_entity_poly.pdbx_seq_one_letter_code
_entity_poly.pdbx_strand_id
1 'polypeptide(L)'
;MIVALAVTVAVGGVSVGTANAAEPSQFTVTDGAIRTATGTPTPASGTHASLWGNTSYATTSVTGSGRVLIGAIGDNCQGWPTVRVTVDGVSVGQTTIVSATSYGTYPVGAALGAGQHAVRIQFVNDFRAETCDRNVHVAYARMETPGATDTKFSIAVLPDTQQEVLDSTDSRFRNRTDWLVQNRSTLDLRFVTHSGDVVNWDTPDHSQYVIARDAMRPIETAGIPYSLAIGNHDTQATGVGGSARDPAHTRELVRDTTVFNRYFTAGQFGAVKGQFESGKVDNSYSTFEAGGVQWMVLTLELWPRVEAVTWARSVVAAHPRHNVIVVTHDFIDGNGAIEQSASYGATSPQYLFDNLIKQYANIRFVFSGHVGVAANRVDTGVNGNKIYTFLQTFHSNTTNPVRLVEIDTAANSLRTWIHAPYTNQSFGEYDRSFTGIGVVR
;
A
#
# COMPACT_ATOMS: atom_id res chain seq x y z
N MET A 1 -59.53 20.98 35.82
CA MET A 1 -59.59 20.03 34.72
C MET A 1 -58.32 20.24 33.90
N ILE A 2 -57.25 19.53 34.30
CA ILE A 2 -55.92 19.65 33.69
C ILE A 2 -55.74 18.40 32.80
N VAL A 3 -55.65 18.60 31.49
CA VAL A 3 -55.35 17.54 30.54
C VAL A 3 -53.86 17.40 30.43
N ALA A 4 -53.32 16.26 30.86
CA ALA A 4 -51.92 15.90 30.67
C ALA A 4 -51.72 15.29 29.30
N LEU A 5 -50.86 15.90 28.49
CA LEU A 5 -50.43 15.39 27.19
C LEU A 5 -49.24 14.46 27.39
N ALA A 6 -49.39 13.18 27.14
CA ALA A 6 -48.30 12.20 27.17
C ALA A 6 -47.53 12.26 25.85
N VAL A 7 -46.28 12.64 25.91
CA VAL A 7 -45.34 12.55 24.77
C VAL A 7 -44.68 11.18 24.80
N THR A 8 -45.01 10.34 23.84
CA THR A 8 -44.33 9.06 23.62
C THR A 8 -43.07 9.32 22.80
N VAL A 9 -41.88 9.16 23.42
CA VAL A 9 -40.60 9.15 22.73
C VAL A 9 -40.40 7.75 22.14
N ALA A 10 -40.45 7.64 20.84
CA ALA A 10 -40.08 6.43 20.12
C ALA A 10 -38.54 6.33 20.17
N VAL A 11 -38.00 5.36 20.93
CA VAL A 11 -36.61 4.97 20.88
C VAL A 11 -36.44 4.16 19.59
N GLY A 12 -35.83 4.79 18.58
CA GLY A 12 -35.42 4.12 17.38
C GLY A 12 -34.29 3.14 17.69
N GLY A 13 -34.61 1.85 17.70
CA GLY A 13 -33.59 0.79 17.78
C GLY A 13 -32.66 0.87 16.58
N VAL A 14 -31.35 1.09 16.86
CA VAL A 14 -30.31 0.88 15.89
C VAL A 14 -30.25 -0.63 15.67
N SER A 15 -30.77 -1.11 14.54
CA SER A 15 -30.51 -2.47 14.10
C SER A 15 -29.04 -2.57 13.73
N VAL A 16 -28.26 -3.19 14.60
CA VAL A 16 -26.95 -3.74 14.22
C VAL A 16 -27.24 -4.75 13.12
N GLY A 17 -26.88 -4.39 11.89
CA GLY A 17 -27.00 -5.30 10.75
C GLY A 17 -26.19 -6.55 11.06
N THR A 18 -26.88 -7.66 11.31
CA THR A 18 -26.29 -8.99 11.32
C THR A 18 -25.62 -9.17 9.97
N ALA A 19 -24.32 -9.52 9.98
CA ALA A 19 -23.60 -9.93 8.79
C ALA A 19 -24.48 -10.94 8.05
N ASN A 20 -24.94 -10.61 6.85
CA ASN A 20 -25.77 -11.47 6.03
C ASN A 20 -25.02 -12.78 5.85
N ALA A 21 -25.63 -13.88 6.25
CA ALA A 21 -25.19 -15.21 5.89
C ALA A 21 -25.01 -15.25 4.36
N ALA A 22 -23.84 -15.68 3.91
CA ALA A 22 -23.55 -15.77 2.49
C ALA A 22 -24.66 -16.57 1.81
N GLU A 23 -25.27 -15.98 0.77
CA GLU A 23 -26.16 -16.69 -0.14
C GLU A 23 -25.48 -18.01 -0.57
N PRO A 24 -26.19 -19.14 -0.69
CA PRO A 24 -25.60 -20.39 -1.11
C PRO A 24 -24.91 -20.17 -2.47
N SER A 25 -23.60 -20.37 -2.51
CA SER A 25 -22.83 -20.18 -3.72
C SER A 25 -23.31 -21.16 -4.77
N GLN A 26 -23.80 -20.66 -5.90
CA GLN A 26 -24.30 -21.46 -7.02
C GLN A 26 -23.14 -21.83 -7.97
N PHE A 27 -22.05 -22.36 -7.41
CA PHE A 27 -20.95 -22.87 -8.22
C PHE A 27 -21.27 -24.23 -8.81
N THR A 28 -20.94 -24.43 -10.08
CA THR A 28 -20.71 -25.74 -10.65
C THR A 28 -19.20 -26.02 -10.56
N VAL A 29 -18.82 -27.18 -10.01
CA VAL A 29 -17.42 -27.55 -9.77
C VAL A 29 -17.03 -28.71 -10.65
N THR A 30 -15.83 -28.63 -11.23
CA THR A 30 -15.17 -29.70 -11.97
C THR A 30 -13.87 -30.07 -11.25
N ASP A 31 -13.62 -31.36 -11.07
CA ASP A 31 -12.48 -31.94 -10.35
C ASP A 31 -12.32 -31.36 -8.94
N GLY A 32 -13.44 -31.14 -8.26
CA GLY A 32 -13.56 -30.59 -6.93
C GLY A 32 -14.89 -30.97 -6.30
N ALA A 33 -15.33 -30.32 -5.24
CA ALA A 33 -16.63 -30.57 -4.63
C ALA A 33 -17.25 -29.31 -4.04
N ILE A 34 -18.59 -29.28 -3.99
CA ILE A 34 -19.33 -28.36 -3.12
C ILE A 34 -19.34 -28.96 -1.72
N ARG A 35 -18.93 -28.19 -0.74
CA ARG A 35 -18.90 -28.58 0.67
C ARG A 35 -19.58 -27.52 1.53
N THR A 36 -20.16 -27.96 2.64
CA THR A 36 -20.70 -27.09 3.68
C THR A 36 -19.83 -27.22 4.92
N ALA A 37 -19.28 -26.12 5.40
CA ALA A 37 -18.47 -26.13 6.61
C ALA A 37 -19.34 -26.32 7.84
N THR A 38 -18.96 -27.26 8.70
CA THR A 38 -19.66 -27.56 9.97
C THR A 38 -18.74 -27.38 11.19
N GLY A 39 -17.61 -26.67 11.07
CA GLY A 39 -16.64 -26.48 12.16
C GLY A 39 -15.20 -26.70 11.72
N THR A 40 -14.28 -26.34 12.58
CA THR A 40 -12.83 -26.28 12.34
C THR A 40 -12.21 -27.55 11.72
N PRO A 41 -11.20 -27.44 10.83
CA PRO A 41 -10.56 -26.21 10.46
C PRO A 41 -11.21 -25.60 9.22
N THR A 42 -11.78 -24.45 9.42
CA THR A 42 -12.19 -23.48 8.39
C THR A 42 -12.66 -23.99 7.01
N PRO A 43 -13.64 -23.37 6.39
CA PRO A 43 -14.04 -21.98 6.66
C PRO A 43 -15.16 -21.90 7.69
N ALA A 44 -15.20 -20.77 8.39
CA ALA A 44 -16.31 -20.43 9.25
C ALA A 44 -17.59 -20.42 8.42
N SER A 45 -18.49 -21.38 8.67
CA SER A 45 -19.86 -21.54 8.18
C SER A 45 -20.17 -21.12 6.72
N GLY A 46 -20.82 -21.98 5.99
CA GLY A 46 -21.36 -21.72 4.65
C GLY A 46 -20.95 -22.73 3.59
N THR A 47 -21.65 -22.71 2.47
CA THR A 47 -21.37 -23.56 1.31
C THR A 47 -20.27 -22.94 0.46
N HIS A 48 -19.27 -23.75 0.04
CA HIS A 48 -18.15 -23.30 -0.78
C HIS A 48 -17.74 -24.36 -1.80
N ALA A 49 -17.08 -23.92 -2.86
CA ALA A 49 -16.41 -24.79 -3.82
C ALA A 49 -14.99 -25.10 -3.32
N SER A 50 -14.67 -26.36 -3.06
CA SER A 50 -13.33 -26.83 -2.75
C SER A 50 -12.63 -27.30 -4.02
N LEU A 51 -11.44 -26.75 -4.30
CA LEU A 51 -10.59 -27.06 -5.45
C LEU A 51 -9.25 -27.58 -4.92
N TRP A 52 -8.83 -28.76 -5.36
CA TRP A 52 -7.68 -29.49 -4.80
C TRP A 52 -6.68 -30.00 -5.83
N GLY A 53 -6.74 -29.50 -7.07
CA GLY A 53 -5.79 -29.86 -8.11
C GLY A 53 -5.73 -28.79 -9.21
N ASN A 54 -4.67 -28.81 -10.00
CA ASN A 54 -4.46 -27.83 -11.10
C ASN A 54 -5.54 -27.89 -12.19
N THR A 55 -6.30 -28.99 -12.28
CA THR A 55 -7.45 -29.13 -13.20
C THR A 55 -8.77 -28.70 -12.56
N SER A 56 -8.79 -28.51 -11.24
CA SER A 56 -9.99 -28.13 -10.49
C SER A 56 -10.42 -26.70 -10.80
N TYR A 57 -11.69 -26.51 -11.09
CA TYR A 57 -12.26 -25.18 -11.27
C TYR A 57 -13.72 -25.09 -10.83
N ALA A 58 -14.14 -23.89 -10.46
CA ALA A 58 -15.52 -23.54 -10.17
C ALA A 58 -16.02 -22.53 -11.21
N THR A 59 -17.27 -22.67 -11.64
CA THR A 59 -17.96 -21.73 -12.55
C THR A 59 -19.23 -21.20 -11.92
N THR A 60 -19.52 -19.94 -12.19
CA THR A 60 -20.75 -19.27 -11.81
C THR A 60 -21.07 -18.12 -12.77
N SER A 61 -22.25 -17.54 -12.66
CA SER A 61 -22.59 -16.29 -13.34
C SER A 61 -22.77 -15.18 -12.31
N VAL A 62 -22.26 -14.00 -12.63
CA VAL A 62 -22.44 -12.79 -11.82
C VAL A 62 -23.11 -11.71 -12.68
N THR A 63 -23.96 -10.87 -12.08
CA THR A 63 -24.66 -9.81 -12.80
C THR A 63 -24.30 -8.46 -12.18
N GLY A 64 -24.00 -7.47 -13.01
CA GLY A 64 -23.69 -6.12 -12.57
C GLY A 64 -22.63 -5.46 -13.45
N SER A 65 -21.96 -4.45 -12.93
CA SER A 65 -20.79 -3.77 -13.51
C SER A 65 -19.73 -3.61 -12.42
N GLY A 66 -18.48 -3.34 -12.82
CA GLY A 66 -17.36 -3.24 -11.89
C GLY A 66 -16.43 -4.45 -11.96
N ARG A 67 -15.57 -4.66 -10.96
CA ARG A 67 -14.66 -5.80 -10.92
C ARG A 67 -15.34 -7.05 -10.35
N VAL A 68 -14.85 -8.21 -10.74
CA VAL A 68 -15.24 -9.47 -10.09
C VAL A 68 -14.53 -9.56 -8.73
N LEU A 69 -15.30 -9.78 -7.66
CA LEU A 69 -14.81 -10.06 -6.32
C LEU A 69 -14.95 -11.56 -6.04
N ILE A 70 -13.88 -12.19 -5.56
CA ILE A 70 -13.88 -13.60 -5.13
C ILE A 70 -13.72 -13.64 -3.62
N GLY A 71 -14.63 -14.33 -2.92
CA GLY A 71 -14.48 -14.65 -1.51
C GLY A 71 -13.89 -16.04 -1.35
N ALA A 72 -12.66 -16.14 -0.81
CA ALA A 72 -11.97 -17.42 -0.73
C ALA A 72 -11.09 -17.58 0.51
N ILE A 73 -10.81 -18.84 0.87
CA ILE A 73 -9.82 -19.27 1.87
C ILE A 73 -8.87 -20.22 1.19
N GLY A 74 -7.59 -20.22 1.58
CA GLY A 74 -6.56 -21.11 1.09
C GLY A 74 -5.89 -21.91 2.19
N ASP A 75 -5.61 -23.19 1.91
CA ASP A 75 -4.74 -24.01 2.74
C ASP A 75 -3.29 -23.76 2.35
N ASN A 76 -2.50 -23.27 3.29
CA ASN A 76 -1.07 -23.03 3.07
C ASN A 76 -0.30 -24.34 3.21
N CYS A 77 0.39 -24.75 2.14
CA CYS A 77 1.34 -25.84 2.16
C CYS A 77 2.57 -25.47 1.33
N GLN A 78 3.64 -25.03 2.00
CA GLN A 78 4.86 -24.49 1.39
C GLN A 78 4.56 -23.37 0.37
N GLY A 79 3.56 -22.54 0.70
CA GLY A 79 3.04 -21.44 -0.14
C GLY A 79 1.52 -21.47 -0.23
N TRP A 80 0.96 -20.33 -0.59
CA TRP A 80 -0.48 -20.13 -0.69
C TRP A 80 -1.04 -20.58 -2.05
N PRO A 81 -2.31 -21.04 -2.10
CA PRO A 81 -2.96 -21.38 -3.37
C PRO A 81 -3.15 -20.14 -4.25
N THR A 82 -2.95 -20.33 -5.55
CA THR A 82 -3.19 -19.31 -6.58
C THR A 82 -4.31 -19.77 -7.49
N VAL A 83 -5.23 -18.87 -7.81
CA VAL A 83 -6.30 -19.10 -8.75
C VAL A 83 -6.15 -18.23 -9.98
N ARG A 84 -6.44 -18.78 -11.16
CA ARG A 84 -6.64 -18.04 -12.40
C ARG A 84 -8.11 -17.75 -12.58
N VAL A 85 -8.47 -16.53 -12.92
CA VAL A 85 -9.85 -16.15 -13.18
C VAL A 85 -10.05 -15.83 -14.65
N THR A 86 -11.11 -16.37 -15.21
CA THR A 86 -11.56 -16.13 -16.58
C THR A 86 -12.97 -15.56 -16.51
N VAL A 87 -13.22 -14.49 -17.23
CA VAL A 87 -14.56 -13.87 -17.36
C VAL A 87 -14.92 -13.83 -18.84
N ASP A 88 -16.11 -14.32 -19.16
CA ASP A 88 -16.63 -14.42 -20.54
C ASP A 88 -15.64 -15.09 -21.52
N GLY A 89 -14.92 -16.10 -21.01
CA GLY A 89 -13.90 -16.84 -21.79
C GLY A 89 -12.52 -16.16 -21.85
N VAL A 90 -12.37 -14.92 -21.34
CA VAL A 90 -11.10 -14.18 -21.34
C VAL A 90 -10.44 -14.25 -19.97
N SER A 91 -9.14 -14.59 -19.91
CA SER A 91 -8.38 -14.56 -18.65
C SER A 91 -8.20 -13.11 -18.18
N VAL A 92 -8.70 -12.83 -16.98
CA VAL A 92 -8.61 -11.49 -16.38
C VAL A 92 -7.49 -11.37 -15.33
N GLY A 93 -6.80 -12.47 -15.03
CA GLY A 93 -5.65 -12.48 -14.15
C GLY A 93 -5.57 -13.68 -13.23
N GLN A 94 -4.60 -13.62 -12.31
CA GLN A 94 -4.42 -14.59 -11.22
C GLN A 94 -4.38 -13.84 -9.89
N THR A 95 -4.79 -14.51 -8.82
CA THR A 95 -4.68 -14.00 -7.46
C THR A 95 -4.29 -15.12 -6.50
N THR A 96 -3.45 -14.79 -5.51
CA THR A 96 -3.04 -15.71 -4.46
C THR A 96 -3.96 -15.53 -3.26
N ILE A 97 -4.48 -16.65 -2.75
CA ILE A 97 -5.44 -16.67 -1.65
C ILE A 97 -4.66 -16.85 -0.35
N VAL A 98 -4.43 -15.76 0.37
CA VAL A 98 -3.55 -15.70 1.54
C VAL A 98 -4.29 -15.74 2.89
N SER A 99 -5.58 -16.00 2.90
CA SER A 99 -6.38 -16.11 4.13
C SER A 99 -6.65 -17.58 4.49
N ALA A 100 -6.33 -17.98 5.71
CA ALA A 100 -6.51 -19.35 6.20
C ALA A 100 -7.65 -19.50 7.22
N THR A 101 -8.14 -18.41 7.81
CA THR A 101 -9.06 -18.45 8.95
C THR A 101 -10.44 -17.83 8.68
N SER A 102 -10.54 -16.99 7.66
CA SER A 102 -11.78 -16.34 7.23
C SER A 102 -11.74 -16.11 5.72
N TYR A 103 -12.90 -15.94 5.11
CA TYR A 103 -12.95 -15.61 3.68
C TYR A 103 -12.37 -14.21 3.43
N GLY A 104 -11.22 -14.17 2.77
CA GLY A 104 -10.69 -12.94 2.17
C GLY A 104 -11.49 -12.59 0.92
N THR A 105 -11.64 -11.29 0.63
CA THR A 105 -12.24 -10.79 -0.61
C THR A 105 -11.14 -10.34 -1.56
N TYR A 106 -11.11 -10.92 -2.76
CA TYR A 106 -10.04 -10.70 -3.75
C TYR A 106 -10.64 -10.10 -5.01
N PRO A 107 -10.40 -8.82 -5.30
CA PRO A 107 -10.78 -8.22 -6.57
C PRO A 107 -9.89 -8.75 -7.69
N VAL A 108 -10.50 -9.12 -8.83
CA VAL A 108 -9.78 -9.69 -9.97
C VAL A 108 -10.16 -8.99 -11.26
N GLY A 109 -9.15 -8.67 -12.06
CA GLY A 109 -9.31 -8.05 -13.36
C GLY A 109 -9.63 -6.55 -13.32
N ALA A 110 -9.89 -6.00 -14.50
CA ALA A 110 -10.40 -4.64 -14.66
C ALA A 110 -11.92 -4.58 -14.45
N ALA A 111 -12.45 -3.38 -14.31
CA ALA A 111 -13.90 -3.17 -14.26
C ALA A 111 -14.56 -3.57 -15.58
N LEU A 112 -15.67 -4.30 -15.48
CA LEU A 112 -16.51 -4.77 -16.60
C LEU A 112 -17.72 -3.84 -16.76
N GLY A 113 -18.30 -3.82 -17.95
CA GLY A 113 -19.56 -3.14 -18.22
C GLY A 113 -20.74 -3.80 -17.50
N ALA A 114 -21.90 -3.16 -17.52
CA ALA A 114 -23.11 -3.75 -16.95
C ALA A 114 -23.58 -4.95 -17.79
N GLY A 115 -23.90 -6.06 -17.13
CA GLY A 115 -24.36 -7.27 -17.79
C GLY A 115 -24.27 -8.50 -16.90
N GLN A 116 -24.60 -9.66 -17.49
CA GLN A 116 -24.33 -10.96 -16.89
C GLN A 116 -22.99 -11.47 -17.44
N HIS A 117 -22.10 -11.89 -16.55
CA HIS A 117 -20.76 -12.35 -16.87
C HIS A 117 -20.55 -13.77 -16.36
N ALA A 118 -20.02 -14.65 -17.22
CA ALA A 118 -19.63 -16.01 -16.86
C ALA A 118 -18.24 -15.99 -16.22
N VAL A 119 -18.13 -16.44 -14.98
CA VAL A 119 -16.87 -16.46 -14.20
C VAL A 119 -16.40 -17.89 -14.02
N ARG A 120 -15.14 -18.17 -14.35
CA ARG A 120 -14.44 -19.41 -14.04
C ARG A 120 -13.23 -19.11 -13.17
N ILE A 121 -13.12 -19.84 -12.05
CA ILE A 121 -12.03 -19.75 -11.08
C ILE A 121 -11.32 -21.10 -11.08
N GLN A 122 -10.08 -21.15 -11.57
CA GLN A 122 -9.28 -22.36 -11.69
C GLN A 122 -8.12 -22.32 -10.70
N PHE A 123 -7.94 -23.38 -9.91
CA PHE A 123 -6.74 -23.57 -9.10
C PHE A 123 -5.55 -23.93 -10.00
N VAL A 124 -4.35 -23.33 -9.78
CA VAL A 124 -3.24 -23.41 -10.76
C VAL A 124 -1.86 -23.72 -10.17
N ASN A 125 -1.74 -23.86 -8.85
CA ASN A 125 -0.45 -24.15 -8.20
C ASN A 125 -0.58 -25.20 -7.08
N ASP A 126 -1.27 -26.29 -7.39
CA ASP A 126 -1.43 -27.41 -6.49
C ASP A 126 -0.08 -27.96 -6.00
N PHE A 127 -0.03 -28.28 -4.70
CA PHE A 127 1.15 -28.86 -4.07
C PHE A 127 0.74 -29.66 -2.84
N ARG A 128 1.32 -30.85 -2.69
CA ARG A 128 1.11 -31.73 -1.57
C ARG A 128 2.44 -32.22 -1.00
N ALA A 129 2.54 -32.22 0.33
CA ALA A 129 3.61 -32.84 1.11
C ALA A 129 3.02 -33.90 2.06
N GLU A 130 3.86 -34.62 2.79
CA GLU A 130 3.40 -35.63 3.74
C GLU A 130 2.50 -35.08 4.85
N THR A 131 2.72 -33.83 5.25
CA THR A 131 2.08 -33.18 6.40
C THR A 131 1.06 -32.12 6.03
N CYS A 132 0.96 -31.72 4.75
CA CYS A 132 0.04 -30.69 4.31
C CYS A 132 -0.36 -30.84 2.85
N ASP A 133 -1.50 -30.25 2.49
CA ASP A 133 -2.07 -30.23 1.15
C ASP A 133 -2.56 -28.82 0.83
N ARG A 134 -2.17 -28.30 -0.33
CA ARG A 134 -2.55 -26.94 -0.76
C ARG A 134 -3.87 -27.01 -1.49
N ASN A 135 -4.90 -26.36 -0.93
CA ASN A 135 -6.23 -26.33 -1.52
C ASN A 135 -6.78 -24.90 -1.50
N VAL A 136 -7.83 -24.65 -2.26
CA VAL A 136 -8.57 -23.40 -2.20
C VAL A 136 -10.06 -23.65 -2.05
N HIS A 137 -10.73 -22.84 -1.23
CA HIS A 137 -12.15 -22.92 -0.93
C HIS A 137 -12.79 -21.58 -1.29
N VAL A 138 -13.64 -21.56 -2.32
CA VAL A 138 -14.29 -20.36 -2.85
C VAL A 138 -15.74 -20.30 -2.37
N ALA A 139 -16.07 -19.31 -1.57
CA ALA A 139 -17.42 -19.14 -1.02
C ALA A 139 -18.35 -18.40 -1.97
N TYR A 140 -17.83 -17.37 -2.66
CA TYR A 140 -18.63 -16.58 -3.61
C TYR A 140 -17.77 -16.00 -4.72
N ALA A 141 -18.43 -15.68 -5.83
CA ALA A 141 -18.00 -14.67 -6.78
C ALA A 141 -19.17 -13.69 -6.97
N ARG A 142 -18.88 -12.41 -7.00
CA ARG A 142 -19.88 -11.36 -7.19
C ARG A 142 -19.28 -10.18 -7.94
N MET A 143 -20.14 -9.34 -8.50
CA MET A 143 -19.68 -8.04 -8.97
C MET A 143 -19.43 -7.12 -7.79
N GLU A 144 -18.40 -6.30 -7.90
CA GLU A 144 -18.24 -5.13 -7.06
C GLU A 144 -19.49 -4.26 -7.23
N THR A 145 -20.27 -4.06 -6.18
CA THR A 145 -21.52 -3.31 -6.30
C THR A 145 -21.19 -1.85 -6.66
N PRO A 146 -21.60 -1.34 -7.84
CA PRO A 146 -21.46 0.08 -8.12
C PRO A 146 -22.40 0.81 -7.16
N GLY A 147 -21.84 1.58 -6.24
CA GLY A 147 -22.64 2.35 -5.28
C GLY A 147 -22.36 2.06 -3.80
N ALA A 148 -21.82 0.91 -3.40
CA ALA A 148 -20.95 0.88 -2.25
C ALA A 148 -19.58 1.37 -2.74
N THR A 149 -19.42 2.66 -2.93
CA THR A 149 -18.11 3.24 -3.11
C THR A 149 -17.30 2.75 -1.92
N ASP A 150 -16.34 1.87 -2.19
CA ASP A 150 -15.28 1.58 -1.24
C ASP A 150 -14.56 2.91 -1.02
N THR A 151 -15.09 3.65 -0.04
CA THR A 151 -14.62 5.00 0.25
C THR A 151 -13.42 4.99 1.16
N LYS A 152 -13.12 3.82 1.74
CA LYS A 152 -11.97 3.59 2.60
C LYS A 152 -10.91 2.80 1.87
N PHE A 153 -9.67 3.18 2.10
CA PHE A 153 -8.51 2.43 1.67
C PHE A 153 -7.29 2.81 2.51
N SER A 154 -6.22 2.04 2.42
CA SER A 154 -4.97 2.34 3.12
C SER A 154 -3.78 2.47 2.18
N ILE A 155 -2.82 3.28 2.63
CA ILE A 155 -1.48 3.39 2.10
C ILE A 155 -0.52 2.97 3.22
N ALA A 156 0.52 2.22 2.90
CA ALA A 156 1.60 1.91 3.83
C ALA A 156 2.84 2.75 3.50
N VAL A 157 3.45 3.32 4.54
CA VAL A 157 4.70 4.09 4.42
C VAL A 157 5.77 3.37 5.23
N LEU A 158 6.77 2.84 4.54
CA LEU A 158 7.92 2.18 5.15
C LEU A 158 8.91 3.26 5.57
N PRO A 159 9.42 3.19 6.81
CA PRO A 159 10.48 4.07 7.27
C PRO A 159 11.84 3.63 6.73
N ASP A 160 12.91 4.26 7.22
CA ASP A 160 14.28 3.94 6.90
C ASP A 160 14.61 2.47 7.26
N THR A 161 15.07 1.68 6.29
CA THR A 161 15.35 0.24 6.45
C THR A 161 16.85 -0.08 6.46
N GLN A 162 17.69 0.93 6.46
CA GLN A 162 19.15 0.80 6.36
C GLN A 162 19.79 -0.14 7.41
N GLN A 163 19.18 -0.27 8.59
CA GLN A 163 19.65 -1.19 9.65
C GLN A 163 19.14 -2.63 9.47
N GLU A 164 18.23 -2.86 8.54
CA GLU A 164 17.59 -4.17 8.33
C GLU A 164 18.19 -4.94 7.13
N VAL A 165 19.21 -4.35 6.48
CA VAL A 165 19.88 -4.92 5.29
C VAL A 165 21.36 -5.16 5.50
N LEU A 166 21.85 -4.97 6.73
CA LEU A 166 23.27 -5.18 7.08
C LEU A 166 23.66 -6.67 7.07
N ASP A 167 22.69 -7.54 7.36
CA ASP A 167 22.88 -8.99 7.44
C ASP A 167 21.75 -9.70 6.67
N SER A 168 22.12 -10.64 5.82
CA SER A 168 21.15 -11.45 5.04
C SER A 168 20.25 -12.34 5.88
N THR A 169 20.58 -12.57 7.15
CA THR A 169 19.75 -13.33 8.10
C THR A 169 18.72 -12.46 8.80
N ASP A 170 18.80 -11.12 8.66
CA ASP A 170 17.81 -10.23 9.20
C ASP A 170 16.52 -10.29 8.38
N SER A 171 15.48 -10.82 9.00
CA SER A 171 14.19 -11.01 8.34
C SER A 171 13.21 -9.84 8.55
N ARG A 172 13.59 -8.78 9.25
CA ARG A 172 12.67 -7.70 9.63
C ARG A 172 12.06 -6.98 8.44
N PHE A 173 12.86 -6.59 7.46
CA PHE A 173 12.35 -5.94 6.25
C PHE A 173 11.40 -6.85 5.48
N ARG A 174 11.83 -8.09 5.22
CA ARG A 174 11.00 -9.09 4.54
C ARG A 174 9.73 -9.43 5.30
N ASN A 175 9.77 -9.58 6.61
CA ASN A 175 8.61 -9.81 7.47
C ASN A 175 7.58 -8.68 7.33
N ARG A 176 8.02 -7.41 7.29
CA ARG A 176 7.14 -6.26 7.10
C ARG A 176 6.38 -6.33 5.77
N THR A 177 7.07 -6.61 4.67
CA THR A 177 6.46 -6.67 3.34
C THR A 177 5.54 -7.88 3.18
N ASP A 178 5.92 -9.04 3.72
CA ASP A 178 5.07 -10.24 3.78
C ASP A 178 3.79 -9.96 4.60
N TRP A 179 3.91 -9.29 5.76
CA TRP A 179 2.77 -8.90 6.57
C TRP A 179 1.81 -7.94 5.84
N LEU A 180 2.33 -6.96 5.11
CA LEU A 180 1.51 -6.06 4.30
C LEU A 180 0.73 -6.81 3.22
N VAL A 181 1.36 -7.78 2.55
CA VAL A 181 0.71 -8.62 1.55
C VAL A 181 -0.38 -9.50 2.19
N GLN A 182 -0.07 -10.13 3.33
CA GLN A 182 -1.03 -10.96 4.08
C GLN A 182 -2.25 -10.16 4.55
N ASN A 183 -2.05 -8.91 4.93
CA ASN A 183 -3.12 -8.03 5.41
C ASN A 183 -3.69 -7.10 4.32
N ARG A 184 -3.30 -7.27 3.05
CA ARG A 184 -3.72 -6.41 1.95
C ARG A 184 -5.24 -6.19 1.91
N SER A 185 -6.02 -7.26 2.02
CA SER A 185 -7.48 -7.19 1.94
C SER A 185 -8.10 -6.55 3.18
N THR A 186 -7.59 -6.85 4.38
CA THR A 186 -8.08 -6.28 5.64
C THR A 186 -7.82 -4.78 5.72
N LEU A 187 -6.66 -4.36 5.23
CA LEU A 187 -6.25 -2.96 5.18
C LEU A 187 -6.85 -2.22 3.98
N ASP A 188 -7.39 -2.93 3.00
CA ASP A 188 -7.64 -2.39 1.66
C ASP A 188 -6.43 -1.61 1.13
N LEU A 189 -5.26 -2.25 1.17
CA LEU A 189 -3.98 -1.64 0.84
C LEU A 189 -3.87 -1.39 -0.67
N ARG A 190 -3.76 -0.12 -1.05
CA ARG A 190 -3.73 0.31 -2.46
C ARG A 190 -2.36 0.76 -2.94
N PHE A 191 -1.49 1.20 -2.07
CA PHE A 191 -0.15 1.67 -2.42
C PHE A 191 0.82 1.47 -1.24
N VAL A 192 2.09 1.21 -1.57
CA VAL A 192 3.19 1.19 -0.58
C VAL A 192 4.22 2.22 -1.00
N THR A 193 4.70 3.05 -0.09
CA THR A 193 5.83 3.95 -0.35
C THR A 193 6.88 3.78 0.74
N HIS A 194 8.12 4.15 0.42
CA HIS A 194 9.27 4.11 1.33
C HIS A 194 9.88 5.51 1.42
N SER A 195 10.21 5.96 2.63
CA SER A 195 10.70 7.31 2.86
C SER A 195 12.18 7.54 2.52
N GLY A 196 12.90 6.52 2.06
CA GLY A 196 14.34 6.61 1.73
C GLY A 196 15.22 5.89 2.74
N ASP A 197 16.54 5.89 2.52
CA ASP A 197 17.51 5.09 3.27
C ASP A 197 17.13 3.61 3.27
N VAL A 198 16.92 3.09 2.05
CA VAL A 198 16.56 1.70 1.79
C VAL A 198 17.72 0.77 2.15
N VAL A 199 18.94 1.21 1.87
CA VAL A 199 20.22 0.54 2.25
C VAL A 199 21.03 1.43 3.19
N ASN A 200 22.08 0.88 3.82
CA ASN A 200 22.94 1.66 4.70
C ASN A 200 24.15 2.26 3.94
N TRP A 201 24.69 1.55 2.98
CA TRP A 201 25.67 2.01 2.00
C TRP A 201 25.81 0.98 0.88
N ASP A 202 26.37 1.42 -0.22
CA ASP A 202 26.71 0.51 -1.31
C ASP A 202 27.95 -0.33 -0.94
N THR A 203 27.74 -1.63 -0.72
CA THR A 203 28.84 -2.59 -0.50
C THR A 203 29.52 -2.95 -1.84
N PRO A 204 30.80 -3.37 -1.84
CA PRO A 204 31.51 -3.74 -3.08
C PRO A 204 30.79 -4.83 -3.91
N ASP A 205 30.04 -5.71 -3.25
CA ASP A 205 29.26 -6.79 -3.86
C ASP A 205 27.76 -6.43 -4.01
N HIS A 206 27.38 -5.22 -3.64
CA HIS A 206 25.99 -4.73 -3.63
C HIS A 206 25.04 -5.56 -2.76
N SER A 207 25.54 -6.31 -1.77
CA SER A 207 24.72 -7.25 -0.98
C SER A 207 23.54 -6.59 -0.29
N GLN A 208 23.70 -5.37 0.24
CA GLN A 208 22.58 -4.66 0.88
C GLN A 208 21.44 -4.34 -0.11
N TYR A 209 21.79 -3.97 -1.34
CA TYR A 209 20.78 -3.78 -2.40
C TYR A 209 20.08 -5.08 -2.78
N VAL A 210 20.79 -6.20 -2.80
CA VAL A 210 20.22 -7.53 -3.06
C VAL A 210 19.21 -7.89 -1.96
N ILE A 211 19.58 -7.70 -0.68
CA ILE A 211 18.70 -7.95 0.48
C ILE A 211 17.45 -7.07 0.40
N ALA A 212 17.60 -5.76 0.18
CA ALA A 212 16.50 -4.82 0.07
C ALA A 212 15.56 -5.17 -1.10
N ARG A 213 16.13 -5.51 -2.26
CA ARG A 213 15.38 -5.93 -3.45
C ARG A 213 14.56 -7.20 -3.19
N ASP A 214 15.17 -8.18 -2.52
CA ASP A 214 14.47 -9.41 -2.14
C ASP A 214 13.40 -9.17 -1.09
N ALA A 215 13.63 -8.25 -0.16
CA ALA A 215 12.63 -7.85 0.84
C ALA A 215 11.40 -7.17 0.19
N MET A 216 11.57 -6.38 -0.87
CA MET A 216 10.46 -5.73 -1.59
C MET A 216 9.71 -6.66 -2.55
N ARG A 217 10.27 -7.82 -2.90
CA ARG A 217 9.67 -8.76 -3.87
C ARG A 217 8.24 -9.21 -3.54
N PRO A 218 7.82 -9.42 -2.28
CA PRO A 218 6.43 -9.76 -1.97
C PRO A 218 5.43 -8.72 -2.47
N ILE A 219 5.71 -7.44 -2.27
CA ILE A 219 4.87 -6.31 -2.71
C ILE A 219 4.72 -6.33 -4.24
N GLU A 220 5.83 -6.48 -4.95
CA GLU A 220 5.85 -6.58 -6.42
C GLU A 220 5.06 -7.80 -6.92
N THR A 221 5.32 -8.99 -6.35
CA THR A 221 4.67 -10.24 -6.74
C THR A 221 3.16 -10.20 -6.48
N ALA A 222 2.73 -9.52 -5.42
CA ALA A 222 1.32 -9.32 -5.10
C ALA A 222 0.66 -8.26 -6.02
N GLY A 223 1.41 -7.60 -6.90
CA GLY A 223 0.91 -6.55 -7.78
C GLY A 223 0.41 -5.32 -7.02
N ILE A 224 0.98 -5.04 -5.85
CA ILE A 224 0.71 -3.81 -5.12
C ILE A 224 1.65 -2.73 -5.68
N PRO A 225 1.14 -1.63 -6.22
CA PRO A 225 1.99 -0.56 -6.71
C PRO A 225 2.77 0.07 -5.55
N TYR A 226 4.03 0.44 -5.83
CA TYR A 226 4.87 1.04 -4.80
C TYR A 226 5.83 2.09 -5.35
N SER A 227 6.45 2.86 -4.47
CA SER A 227 7.56 3.77 -4.77
C SER A 227 8.58 3.79 -3.63
N LEU A 228 9.82 4.10 -3.97
CA LEU A 228 10.90 4.28 -3.00
C LEU A 228 11.49 5.67 -3.21
N ALA A 229 11.49 6.51 -2.17
CA ALA A 229 12.30 7.71 -2.16
C ALA A 229 13.77 7.32 -1.97
N ILE A 230 14.67 8.20 -2.39
CA ILE A 230 16.11 8.02 -2.22
C ILE A 230 16.57 8.87 -1.05
N GLY A 231 17.22 8.23 -0.07
CA GLY A 231 17.92 8.90 1.02
C GLY A 231 19.42 9.08 0.72
N ASN A 232 20.15 9.67 1.66
CA ASN A 232 21.60 9.86 1.48
C ASN A 232 22.36 8.53 1.48
N HIS A 233 21.89 7.54 2.22
CA HIS A 233 22.49 6.20 2.28
C HIS A 233 22.31 5.41 0.98
N ASP A 234 21.31 5.74 0.18
CA ASP A 234 21.03 5.11 -1.12
C ASP A 234 21.91 5.67 -2.25
N THR A 235 22.82 6.61 -1.96
CA THR A 235 23.63 7.33 -2.94
C THR A 235 25.12 7.11 -2.69
N GLN A 236 25.96 7.59 -3.61
CA GLN A 236 27.39 7.56 -3.42
C GLN A 236 27.91 8.59 -2.38
N ALA A 237 27.02 9.42 -1.81
CA ALA A 237 27.38 10.33 -0.72
C ALA A 237 27.73 9.59 0.57
N THR A 238 27.18 8.40 0.79
CA THR A 238 27.45 7.59 1.98
C THR A 238 28.41 6.46 1.64
N GLY A 239 29.47 6.35 2.41
CA GLY A 239 30.50 5.32 2.28
C GLY A 239 30.31 4.18 3.27
N VAL A 240 31.23 3.23 3.24
CA VAL A 240 31.27 2.08 4.15
C VAL A 240 31.23 2.55 5.60
N GLY A 241 30.33 1.95 6.40
CA GLY A 241 30.10 2.33 7.80
C GLY A 241 29.07 3.44 7.99
N GLY A 242 28.43 3.92 6.93
CA GLY A 242 27.30 4.87 7.01
C GLY A 242 27.70 6.33 7.20
N SER A 243 28.98 6.67 7.05
CA SER A 243 29.46 8.06 7.10
C SER A 243 29.61 8.66 5.71
N ALA A 244 29.71 9.99 5.63
CA ALA A 244 29.96 10.69 4.37
C ALA A 244 31.24 10.13 3.70
N ARG A 245 31.12 9.70 2.44
CA ARG A 245 32.23 9.11 1.67
C ARG A 245 33.33 10.12 1.39
N ASP A 246 32.93 11.31 0.95
CA ASP A 246 33.80 12.45 0.70
C ASP A 246 33.05 13.73 1.09
N PRO A 247 33.31 14.28 2.30
CA PRO A 247 32.65 15.47 2.79
C PRO A 247 32.79 16.71 1.90
N ALA A 248 33.83 16.78 1.07
CA ALA A 248 34.05 17.91 0.16
C ALA A 248 33.16 17.83 -1.10
N HIS A 249 32.70 16.65 -1.49
CA HIS A 249 31.94 16.40 -2.73
C HIS A 249 30.54 15.79 -2.47
N THR A 250 29.98 15.96 -1.28
CA THR A 250 28.67 15.37 -0.93
C THR A 250 27.55 15.85 -1.84
N ARG A 251 27.60 17.10 -2.34
CA ARG A 251 26.57 17.66 -3.25
C ARG A 251 26.52 16.93 -4.59
N GLU A 252 27.64 16.53 -5.12
CA GLU A 252 27.75 15.75 -6.36
C GLU A 252 27.39 14.29 -6.09
N LEU A 253 27.95 13.71 -5.04
CA LEU A 253 27.79 12.30 -4.71
C LEU A 253 26.35 11.92 -4.33
N VAL A 254 25.58 12.84 -3.74
CA VAL A 254 24.17 12.59 -3.42
C VAL A 254 23.30 12.49 -4.70
N ARG A 255 23.82 12.87 -5.87
CA ARG A 255 23.17 12.72 -7.18
C ARG A 255 23.60 11.47 -7.93
N ASP A 256 24.60 10.75 -7.44
CA ASP A 256 24.98 9.46 -8.00
C ASP A 256 24.12 8.35 -7.37
N THR A 257 23.06 8.02 -8.06
CA THR A 257 22.06 7.01 -7.74
C THR A 257 22.14 5.81 -8.69
N THR A 258 23.29 5.65 -9.37
CA THR A 258 23.48 4.65 -10.43
C THR A 258 23.20 3.24 -9.94
N VAL A 259 23.70 2.88 -8.76
CA VAL A 259 23.49 1.54 -8.20
C VAL A 259 22.03 1.36 -7.77
N PHE A 260 21.43 2.34 -7.10
CA PHE A 260 20.02 2.28 -6.72
C PHE A 260 19.13 1.99 -7.94
N ASN A 261 19.30 2.75 -9.02
CA ASN A 261 18.49 2.60 -10.25
C ASN A 261 18.76 1.30 -11.02
N ARG A 262 19.84 0.58 -10.72
CA ARG A 262 20.09 -0.78 -11.23
C ARG A 262 19.19 -1.81 -10.55
N TYR A 263 18.95 -1.65 -9.25
CA TYR A 263 18.17 -2.58 -8.44
C TYR A 263 16.69 -2.25 -8.40
N PHE A 264 16.33 -0.97 -8.50
CA PHE A 264 14.96 -0.47 -8.42
C PHE A 264 14.59 0.32 -9.68
N THR A 265 13.65 -0.21 -10.44
CA THR A 265 13.26 0.34 -11.75
C THR A 265 11.77 0.71 -11.79
N ALA A 266 11.40 1.62 -12.67
CA ALA A 266 10.01 2.02 -12.86
C ALA A 266 9.07 0.85 -13.20
N GLY A 267 9.58 -0.16 -13.94
CA GLY A 267 8.79 -1.34 -14.30
C GLY A 267 8.40 -2.19 -13.09
N GLN A 268 9.23 -2.24 -12.06
CA GLN A 268 8.95 -2.96 -10.82
C GLN A 268 7.92 -2.25 -9.95
N PHE A 269 7.86 -0.92 -9.99
CA PHE A 269 6.95 -0.12 -9.16
C PHE A 269 5.47 -0.25 -9.57
N GLY A 270 5.20 -0.70 -10.79
CA GLY A 270 3.88 -1.09 -11.25
C GLY A 270 2.92 0.04 -11.65
N ALA A 271 3.16 1.28 -11.23
CA ALA A 271 2.23 2.40 -11.46
C ALA A 271 2.90 3.69 -11.94
N VAL A 272 4.20 3.69 -12.22
CA VAL A 272 4.95 4.89 -12.65
C VAL A 272 4.40 5.40 -13.98
N LYS A 273 4.11 6.70 -14.04
CA LYS A 273 3.57 7.41 -15.20
C LYS A 273 4.57 8.39 -15.82
N GLY A 274 5.57 8.81 -15.05
CA GLY A 274 6.63 9.67 -15.56
C GLY A 274 7.81 9.79 -14.61
N GLN A 275 8.93 10.17 -15.19
CA GLN A 275 10.23 10.32 -14.54
C GLN A 275 10.84 11.65 -15.00
N PHE A 276 11.56 12.34 -14.10
CA PHE A 276 12.30 13.55 -14.46
C PHE A 276 13.49 13.20 -15.37
N GLU A 277 14.26 12.19 -15.01
CA GLU A 277 15.35 11.66 -15.80
C GLU A 277 14.96 10.25 -16.28
N SER A 278 15.05 10.02 -17.58
CA SER A 278 14.72 8.73 -18.19
C SER A 278 15.55 7.60 -17.58
N GLY A 279 14.88 6.53 -17.14
CA GLY A 279 15.53 5.36 -16.54
C GLY A 279 15.87 5.51 -15.07
N LYS A 280 15.60 6.67 -14.43
CA LYS A 280 15.81 6.87 -13.00
C LYS A 280 14.49 7.07 -12.26
N VAL A 281 14.36 6.47 -11.09
CA VAL A 281 13.18 6.61 -10.24
C VAL A 281 13.33 7.69 -9.17
N ASP A 282 14.46 8.35 -9.10
CA ASP A 282 14.82 9.40 -8.13
C ASP A 282 13.76 10.49 -8.00
N ASN A 283 13.26 10.94 -9.15
CA ASN A 283 12.14 11.85 -9.26
C ASN A 283 11.13 11.24 -10.22
N SER A 284 10.04 10.72 -9.68
CA SER A 284 9.03 10.01 -10.46
C SER A 284 7.64 10.23 -9.88
N TYR A 285 6.60 9.98 -10.68
CA TYR A 285 5.26 9.94 -10.14
C TYR A 285 4.50 8.70 -10.61
N SER A 286 3.68 8.19 -9.70
CA SER A 286 2.74 7.10 -9.92
C SER A 286 1.32 7.60 -9.73
N THR A 287 0.35 6.99 -10.42
CA THR A 287 -1.07 7.28 -10.21
C THR A 287 -1.85 6.01 -9.93
N PHE A 288 -2.85 6.13 -9.07
CA PHE A 288 -3.79 5.05 -8.77
C PHE A 288 -5.17 5.62 -8.44
N GLU A 289 -6.17 4.78 -8.46
CA GLU A 289 -7.54 5.12 -8.06
C GLU A 289 -7.90 4.37 -6.79
N ALA A 290 -8.44 5.08 -5.81
CA ALA A 290 -8.95 4.51 -4.57
C ALA A 290 -9.96 5.45 -3.92
N GLY A 291 -10.94 4.90 -3.21
CA GLY A 291 -11.98 5.70 -2.57
C GLY A 291 -12.83 6.51 -3.58
N GLY A 292 -12.92 6.05 -4.85
CA GLY A 292 -13.64 6.72 -5.91
C GLY A 292 -13.02 8.02 -6.40
N VAL A 293 -11.73 8.28 -6.11
CA VAL A 293 -10.99 9.47 -6.55
C VAL A 293 -9.60 9.13 -7.03
N GLN A 294 -8.97 10.04 -7.76
CA GLN A 294 -7.63 9.88 -8.30
C GLN A 294 -6.57 10.31 -7.30
N TRP A 295 -5.50 9.53 -7.22
CA TRP A 295 -4.33 9.77 -6.37
C TRP A 295 -3.06 9.80 -7.20
N MET A 296 -2.11 10.59 -6.74
CA MET A 296 -0.75 10.64 -7.27
C MET A 296 0.24 10.53 -6.11
N VAL A 297 1.21 9.63 -6.22
CA VAL A 297 2.41 9.63 -5.39
C VAL A 297 3.54 10.26 -6.20
N LEU A 298 4.01 11.40 -5.76
CA LEU A 298 5.12 12.16 -6.32
C LEU A 298 6.34 11.95 -5.43
N THR A 299 7.27 11.14 -5.88
CA THR A 299 8.51 10.82 -5.18
C THR A 299 9.61 11.75 -5.69
N LEU A 300 10.32 12.39 -4.77
CA LEU A 300 11.36 13.36 -5.07
C LEU A 300 12.69 12.97 -4.39
N GLU A 301 13.78 13.21 -5.08
CA GLU A 301 15.14 13.05 -4.57
C GLU A 301 15.36 13.86 -3.27
N LEU A 302 16.26 13.42 -2.44
CA LEU A 302 16.68 14.13 -1.23
C LEU A 302 17.23 15.52 -1.58
N TRP A 303 16.72 16.58 -0.90
CA TRP A 303 17.04 17.97 -1.18
C TRP A 303 17.00 18.26 -2.69
N PRO A 304 15.83 18.22 -3.31
CA PRO A 304 15.68 18.14 -4.76
C PRO A 304 16.27 19.34 -5.46
N ARG A 305 16.87 19.10 -6.61
CA ARG A 305 17.38 20.17 -7.50
C ARG A 305 16.24 21.12 -7.91
N VAL A 306 16.58 22.36 -8.19
CA VAL A 306 15.59 23.36 -8.66
C VAL A 306 14.86 22.88 -9.91
N GLU A 307 15.56 22.20 -10.81
CA GLU A 307 15.01 21.62 -12.04
C GLU A 307 14.03 20.51 -11.73
N ALA A 308 14.32 19.64 -10.76
CA ALA A 308 13.41 18.58 -10.31
C ALA A 308 12.14 19.17 -9.66
N VAL A 309 12.27 20.23 -8.85
CA VAL A 309 11.10 20.94 -8.30
C VAL A 309 10.29 21.61 -9.41
N THR A 310 10.93 22.17 -10.42
CA THR A 310 10.26 22.80 -11.57
C THR A 310 9.49 21.76 -12.38
N TRP A 311 10.09 20.60 -12.63
CA TRP A 311 9.40 19.45 -13.25
C TRP A 311 8.21 18.99 -12.39
N ALA A 312 8.39 18.80 -11.09
CA ALA A 312 7.33 18.41 -10.17
C ALA A 312 6.14 19.36 -10.20
N ARG A 313 6.40 20.66 -10.25
CA ARG A 313 5.36 21.70 -10.42
C ARG A 313 4.56 21.50 -11.70
N SER A 314 5.23 21.23 -12.82
CA SER A 314 4.55 20.97 -14.10
C SER A 314 3.69 19.70 -14.04
N VAL A 315 4.18 18.64 -13.38
CA VAL A 315 3.42 17.41 -13.16
C VAL A 315 2.17 17.66 -12.33
N VAL A 316 2.30 18.31 -11.18
CA VAL A 316 1.14 18.60 -10.30
C VAL A 316 0.12 19.50 -11.00
N ALA A 317 0.58 20.54 -11.72
CA ALA A 317 -0.29 21.44 -12.47
C ALA A 317 -1.06 20.73 -13.59
N ALA A 318 -0.47 19.72 -14.23
CA ALA A 318 -1.11 18.92 -15.27
C ALA A 318 -2.16 17.93 -14.71
N HIS A 319 -2.18 17.69 -13.40
CA HIS A 319 -3.05 16.70 -12.75
C HIS A 319 -3.94 17.33 -11.65
N PRO A 320 -4.75 18.36 -11.94
CA PRO A 320 -5.48 19.12 -10.91
C PRO A 320 -6.55 18.31 -10.18
N ARG A 321 -6.98 17.19 -10.73
CA ARG A 321 -7.98 16.28 -10.13
C ARG A 321 -7.38 15.14 -9.31
N HIS A 322 -6.06 15.02 -9.24
CA HIS A 322 -5.40 14.03 -8.41
C HIS A 322 -5.12 14.59 -7.02
N ASN A 323 -5.40 13.82 -5.98
CA ASN A 323 -4.93 14.10 -4.63
C ASN A 323 -3.46 13.69 -4.55
N VAL A 324 -2.57 14.65 -4.33
CA VAL A 324 -1.13 14.45 -4.42
C VAL A 324 -0.54 14.14 -3.05
N ILE A 325 0.26 13.09 -3.02
CA ILE A 325 1.11 12.65 -1.91
C ILE A 325 2.55 12.90 -2.34
N VAL A 326 3.28 13.74 -1.62
CA VAL A 326 4.70 13.97 -1.85
C VAL A 326 5.50 13.06 -0.92
N VAL A 327 6.50 12.37 -1.45
CA VAL A 327 7.44 11.56 -0.67
C VAL A 327 8.84 12.03 -0.98
N THR A 328 9.57 12.39 0.04
CA THR A 328 10.99 12.76 -0.02
C THR A 328 11.67 12.34 1.27
N HIS A 329 12.96 12.08 1.25
CA HIS A 329 13.62 11.48 2.42
C HIS A 329 13.68 12.42 3.62
N ASP A 330 14.06 13.69 3.43
CA ASP A 330 14.16 14.70 4.49
C ASP A 330 13.15 15.84 4.27
N PHE A 331 12.34 16.14 5.30
CA PHE A 331 11.38 17.25 5.20
C PHE A 331 11.09 17.95 6.53
N ILE A 332 10.72 17.23 7.60
CA ILE A 332 10.52 17.80 8.94
C ILE A 332 11.42 17.11 9.96
N ASP A 333 11.82 17.84 10.98
CA ASP A 333 12.60 17.31 12.11
C ASP A 333 11.71 16.51 13.10
N GLY A 334 12.35 15.92 14.11
CA GLY A 334 11.67 15.17 15.17
C GLY A 334 10.72 16.00 16.04
N ASN A 335 10.75 17.33 15.97
CA ASN A 335 9.83 18.26 16.63
C ASN A 335 8.70 18.73 15.71
N GLY A 336 8.71 18.29 14.44
CA GLY A 336 7.73 18.67 13.43
C GLY A 336 8.02 20.04 12.77
N ALA A 337 9.22 20.60 12.92
CA ALA A 337 9.61 21.80 12.18
C ALA A 337 10.12 21.43 10.78
N ILE A 338 9.81 22.26 9.75
CA ILE A 338 10.37 22.06 8.42
C ILE A 338 11.87 22.40 8.48
N GLU A 339 12.70 21.50 7.97
CA GLU A 339 14.15 21.67 7.93
C GLU A 339 14.53 22.85 7.05
N GLN A 340 15.41 23.74 7.59
CA GLN A 340 15.84 24.96 6.92
C GLN A 340 17.13 24.76 6.13
N SER A 341 17.89 23.73 6.46
CA SER A 341 19.18 23.40 5.85
C SER A 341 19.01 22.35 4.78
N ALA A 342 19.71 22.49 3.68
CA ALA A 342 19.87 21.46 2.67
C ALA A 342 20.98 20.46 3.03
N SER A 343 21.64 20.66 4.19
CA SER A 343 22.87 19.96 4.55
C SER A 343 23.89 19.96 3.40
N TYR A 344 23.91 18.95 2.56
CA TYR A 344 24.78 18.90 1.36
C TYR A 344 24.00 18.81 0.04
N GLY A 345 22.71 19.18 0.05
CA GLY A 345 21.89 19.25 -1.18
C GLY A 345 21.90 20.63 -1.85
N ALA A 346 21.12 20.77 -2.91
CA ALA A 346 20.99 22.02 -3.67
C ALA A 346 19.95 22.97 -3.05
N THR A 347 18.90 22.41 -2.45
CA THR A 347 17.78 23.15 -1.84
C THR A 347 17.48 22.58 -0.47
N SER A 348 16.77 23.32 0.36
CA SER A 348 16.29 22.85 1.67
C SER A 348 14.87 22.28 1.56
N PRO A 349 14.40 21.50 2.54
CA PRO A 349 12.98 21.18 2.69
C PRO A 349 12.07 22.40 2.74
N GLN A 350 12.51 23.51 3.36
CA GLN A 350 11.76 24.77 3.32
C GLN A 350 11.62 25.32 1.89
N TYR A 351 12.64 25.19 1.05
CA TYR A 351 12.54 25.57 -0.36
C TYR A 351 11.47 24.73 -1.08
N LEU A 352 11.44 23.41 -0.84
CA LEU A 352 10.46 22.50 -1.43
C LEU A 352 9.03 22.85 -0.97
N PHE A 353 8.87 23.18 0.32
CA PHE A 353 7.59 23.64 0.86
C PHE A 353 7.12 24.90 0.18
N ASP A 354 8.01 25.91 0.09
CA ASP A 354 7.69 27.24 -0.45
C ASP A 354 7.40 27.22 -1.95
N ASN A 355 8.11 26.40 -2.71
CA ASN A 355 8.05 26.43 -4.17
C ASN A 355 7.16 25.34 -4.79
N LEU A 356 6.78 24.31 -4.03
CA LEU A 356 5.92 23.25 -4.52
C LEU A 356 4.75 22.98 -3.56
N ILE A 357 5.04 22.54 -2.33
CA ILE A 357 4.03 21.86 -1.50
C ILE A 357 2.89 22.81 -1.14
N LYS A 358 3.16 24.02 -0.68
CA LYS A 358 2.10 24.97 -0.31
C LYS A 358 1.40 25.64 -1.48
N GLN A 359 1.95 25.53 -2.71
CA GLN A 359 1.47 26.25 -3.88
C GLN A 359 0.24 25.63 -4.55
N TYR A 360 0.03 24.32 -4.38
CA TYR A 360 -1.01 23.59 -5.10
C TYR A 360 -2.13 23.10 -4.18
N ALA A 361 -3.38 23.41 -4.58
CA ALA A 361 -4.56 23.08 -3.81
C ALA A 361 -4.81 21.56 -3.64
N ASN A 362 -4.24 20.75 -4.51
CA ASN A 362 -4.42 19.30 -4.53
C ASN A 362 -3.29 18.50 -3.85
N ILE A 363 -2.24 19.14 -3.33
CA ILE A 363 -1.25 18.47 -2.47
C ILE A 363 -1.86 18.30 -1.08
N ARG A 364 -1.92 17.05 -0.60
CA ARG A 364 -2.59 16.65 0.64
C ARG A 364 -1.65 16.11 1.70
N PHE A 365 -0.69 15.28 1.30
CA PHE A 365 0.19 14.57 2.23
C PHE A 365 1.65 14.74 1.85
N VAL A 366 2.50 14.75 2.88
CA VAL A 366 3.95 14.67 2.74
C VAL A 366 4.45 13.60 3.69
N PHE A 367 5.28 12.69 3.19
CA PHE A 367 5.94 11.66 4.00
C PHE A 367 7.45 11.79 3.88
N SER A 368 8.13 11.67 5.03
CA SER A 368 9.60 11.73 5.13
C SER A 368 10.15 10.79 6.20
N GLY A 369 11.47 10.61 6.20
CA GLY A 369 12.28 9.86 7.13
C GLY A 369 13.47 10.68 7.62
N HIS A 370 14.67 10.12 7.57
CA HIS A 370 15.98 10.71 7.81
C HIS A 370 16.33 10.97 9.28
N VAL A 371 15.54 11.74 10.01
CA VAL A 371 15.86 12.21 11.37
C VAL A 371 14.79 11.84 12.39
N GLY A 372 15.15 11.85 13.67
CA GLY A 372 14.21 11.62 14.78
C GLY A 372 13.64 10.20 14.82
N VAL A 373 12.41 10.08 15.29
CA VAL A 373 11.66 8.81 15.35
C VAL A 373 10.38 8.93 14.55
N ALA A 374 9.44 9.74 15.01
CA ALA A 374 8.21 10.07 14.30
C ALA A 374 7.67 11.42 14.78
N ALA A 375 7.16 12.20 13.85
CA ALA A 375 6.52 13.49 14.11
C ALA A 375 5.40 13.75 13.10
N ASN A 376 4.60 14.77 13.35
CA ASN A 376 3.62 15.23 12.38
C ASN A 376 3.37 16.72 12.52
N ARG A 377 2.91 17.34 11.42
CA ARG A 377 2.42 18.71 11.40
C ARG A 377 1.28 18.88 10.40
N VAL A 378 0.53 19.95 10.55
CA VAL A 378 -0.52 20.33 9.59
C VAL A 378 -0.29 21.79 9.21
N ASP A 379 -0.15 22.02 7.91
CA ASP A 379 0.01 23.36 7.34
C ASP A 379 -1.25 23.76 6.55
N THR A 380 -1.31 25.05 6.22
CA THR A 380 -2.31 25.57 5.29
C THR A 380 -1.60 26.10 4.06
N GLY A 381 -1.91 25.56 2.89
CA GLY A 381 -1.41 26.01 1.60
C GLY A 381 -1.98 27.37 1.22
N VAL A 382 -1.39 27.99 0.17
CA VAL A 382 -1.82 29.33 -0.31
C VAL A 382 -3.27 29.33 -0.82
N ASN A 383 -3.82 28.17 -1.15
CA ASN A 383 -5.20 27.98 -1.61
C ASN A 383 -6.16 27.61 -0.47
N GLY A 384 -5.74 27.68 0.80
CA GLY A 384 -6.53 27.32 1.97
C GLY A 384 -6.65 25.82 2.24
N ASN A 385 -6.04 24.97 1.41
CA ASN A 385 -6.02 23.52 1.60
C ASN A 385 -5.16 23.12 2.80
N LYS A 386 -5.56 22.07 3.50
CA LYS A 386 -4.73 21.45 4.54
C LYS A 386 -3.71 20.49 3.92
N ILE A 387 -2.50 20.51 4.46
CA ILE A 387 -1.37 19.67 4.10
C ILE A 387 -0.94 18.92 5.35
N TYR A 388 -1.01 17.60 5.32
CA TYR A 388 -0.70 16.73 6.44
C TYR A 388 0.67 16.12 6.22
N THR A 389 1.63 16.44 7.08
CA THR A 389 3.00 15.95 7.00
C THR A 389 3.28 14.95 8.10
N PHE A 390 3.93 13.85 7.76
CA PHE A 390 4.31 12.79 8.68
C PHE A 390 5.76 12.39 8.46
N LEU A 391 6.51 12.39 9.55
CA LEU A 391 7.85 11.84 9.66
C LEU A 391 7.76 10.45 10.27
N GLN A 392 8.51 9.49 9.74
CA GLN A 392 8.81 8.21 10.37
C GLN A 392 10.20 7.72 9.93
N THR A 393 11.06 7.53 10.89
CA THR A 393 12.45 7.09 10.68
C THR A 393 12.70 5.74 11.36
N PHE A 394 12.53 5.68 12.67
CA PHE A 394 12.61 4.42 13.44
C PHE A 394 13.87 3.59 13.17
N HIS A 395 15.05 4.17 13.26
CA HIS A 395 16.31 3.42 13.23
C HIS A 395 16.36 2.41 14.39
N SER A 396 15.63 1.31 14.26
CA SER A 396 15.52 0.29 15.31
C SER A 396 16.27 -0.98 14.90
N ASN A 397 16.99 -1.56 15.87
CA ASN A 397 17.62 -2.87 15.69
C ASN A 397 16.74 -4.03 16.16
N THR A 398 15.52 -3.77 16.63
CA THR A 398 14.67 -4.78 17.26
C THR A 398 13.27 -4.87 16.67
N THR A 399 12.81 -3.85 15.96
CA THR A 399 11.45 -3.77 15.40
C THR A 399 11.51 -3.43 13.90
N ASN A 400 10.37 -3.58 13.22
CA ASN A 400 10.21 -3.23 11.81
C ASN A 400 8.94 -2.41 11.59
N PRO A 401 8.83 -1.19 12.14
CA PRO A 401 7.60 -0.41 12.07
C PRO A 401 7.22 -0.03 10.64
N VAL A 402 5.92 0.10 10.42
CA VAL A 402 5.32 0.66 9.21
C VAL A 402 4.22 1.63 9.62
N ARG A 403 4.16 2.79 8.99
CA ARG A 403 3.02 3.68 9.13
C ARG A 403 1.91 3.25 8.19
N LEU A 404 0.73 3.08 8.73
CA LEU A 404 -0.50 2.84 7.98
C LEU A 404 -1.33 4.11 7.96
N VAL A 405 -1.87 4.44 6.80
CA VAL A 405 -2.64 5.66 6.54
C VAL A 405 -3.96 5.22 5.92
N GLU A 406 -5.01 5.20 6.72
CA GLU A 406 -6.38 4.90 6.27
C GLU A 406 -7.07 6.22 5.89
N ILE A 407 -7.60 6.27 4.68
CA ILE A 407 -8.34 7.42 4.15
C ILE A 407 -9.79 6.99 3.88
N ASP A 408 -10.74 7.75 4.38
CA ASP A 408 -12.17 7.63 4.03
C ASP A 408 -12.60 8.86 3.26
N THR A 409 -12.79 8.71 1.96
CA THR A 409 -13.15 9.81 1.06
C THR A 409 -14.59 10.28 1.27
N ALA A 410 -15.50 9.41 1.71
CA ALA A 410 -16.89 9.81 2.03
C ALA A 410 -16.96 10.58 3.34
N ALA A 411 -16.32 10.09 4.39
CA ALA A 411 -16.22 10.77 5.66
C ALA A 411 -15.26 11.97 5.61
N ASN A 412 -14.50 12.13 4.51
CA ASN A 412 -13.47 13.16 4.35
C ASN A 412 -12.49 13.16 5.54
N SER A 413 -12.00 11.97 5.90
CA SER A 413 -11.20 11.73 7.10
C SER A 413 -9.95 10.90 6.81
N LEU A 414 -8.98 11.05 7.70
CA LEU A 414 -7.72 10.34 7.73
C LEU A 414 -7.50 9.77 9.13
N ARG A 415 -7.10 8.52 9.21
CA ARG A 415 -6.51 7.91 10.41
C ARG A 415 -5.12 7.38 10.05
N THR A 416 -4.15 7.56 10.93
CA THR A 416 -2.83 6.97 10.76
C THR A 416 -2.31 6.43 12.08
N TRP A 417 -1.61 5.28 12.01
CA TRP A 417 -0.98 4.61 13.14
C TRP A 417 0.31 3.93 12.70
N ILE A 418 1.13 3.52 13.67
CA ILE A 418 2.38 2.82 13.41
C ILE A 418 2.33 1.45 14.10
N HIS A 419 2.66 0.41 13.33
CA HIS A 419 2.70 -0.98 13.77
C HIS A 419 3.99 -1.65 13.32
N ALA A 420 4.61 -2.45 14.19
CA ALA A 420 5.78 -3.26 13.88
C ALA A 420 5.38 -4.75 13.85
N PRO A 421 5.20 -5.35 12.67
CA PRO A 421 4.72 -6.71 12.55
C PRO A 421 5.64 -7.76 13.18
N TYR A 422 6.96 -7.55 13.13
CA TYR A 422 7.94 -8.49 13.64
C TYR A 422 7.82 -8.75 15.13
N THR A 423 7.54 -7.71 15.90
CA THR A 423 7.35 -7.77 17.35
C THR A 423 5.88 -7.69 17.76
N ASN A 424 4.97 -7.53 16.81
CA ASN A 424 3.55 -7.25 17.04
C ASN A 424 3.32 -6.05 17.96
N GLN A 425 4.15 -5.02 17.83
CA GLN A 425 4.11 -3.81 18.66
C GLN A 425 3.34 -2.70 17.92
N SER A 426 2.53 -1.96 18.66
CA SER A 426 1.89 -0.71 18.18
C SER A 426 2.43 0.48 18.96
N PHE A 427 2.58 1.61 18.27
CA PHE A 427 3.14 2.85 18.79
C PHE A 427 2.05 3.91 18.88
N GLY A 428 1.09 3.70 19.80
CA GLY A 428 -0.15 4.51 19.92
C GLY A 428 0.09 6.01 20.19
N GLU A 429 1.26 6.38 20.70
CA GLU A 429 1.66 7.79 20.90
C GLU A 429 1.76 8.56 19.56
N TYR A 430 1.91 7.86 18.45
CA TYR A 430 1.96 8.44 17.09
C TYR A 430 0.65 8.30 16.31
N ASP A 431 -0.41 7.75 16.91
CA ASP A 431 -1.71 7.67 16.29
C ASP A 431 -2.31 9.06 16.11
N ARG A 432 -2.85 9.32 14.93
CA ARG A 432 -3.52 10.59 14.61
C ARG A 432 -4.78 10.34 13.81
N SER A 433 -5.77 11.20 14.02
CA SER A 433 -7.00 11.22 13.23
C SER A 433 -7.36 12.66 12.88
N PHE A 434 -7.79 12.86 11.64
CA PHE A 434 -8.17 14.17 11.13
C PHE A 434 -9.47 14.06 10.34
N THR A 435 -10.25 15.11 10.37
CA THR A 435 -11.47 15.27 9.56
C THR A 435 -11.35 16.52 8.69
N GLY A 436 -12.12 16.59 7.61
CA GLY A 436 -12.04 17.73 6.69
C GLY A 436 -10.73 17.77 5.91
N ILE A 437 -10.21 16.61 5.49
CA ILE A 437 -8.92 16.53 4.76
C ILE A 437 -8.97 17.12 3.37
N GLY A 438 -10.17 17.44 2.86
CA GLY A 438 -10.35 18.20 1.62
C GLY A 438 -10.01 17.42 0.35
N VAL A 439 -10.44 16.15 0.26
CA VAL A 439 -10.24 15.30 -0.93
C VAL A 439 -10.78 15.97 -2.19
N VAL A 440 -9.96 16.06 -3.24
CA VAL A 440 -10.37 16.50 -4.58
C VAL A 440 -11.13 15.36 -5.26
N ARG A 441 -12.25 15.69 -5.92
CA ARG A 441 -13.14 14.75 -6.62
C ARG A 441 -13.20 15.02 -8.12
#